data_a469558383468ce39affd5fed5289a3f
#
_entry.id   a469558383468ce39affd5fed5289a3f
#
_cell.length_a   1.000
_cell.length_b   1.000
_cell.length_c   1.000
_cell.angle_alpha   90.00
_cell.angle_beta   90.00
_cell.angle_gamma   90.00
#
_symmetry.space_group_name_H-M   'P 1'
#
loop_
_entity.id
_entity.type
_entity.pdbx_description
1 polymer ?
#
loop_
_entity_poly.entity_id
_entity_poly.type
_entity_poly.pdbx_seq_one_letter_code
_entity_poly.pdbx_strand_id
1 'polypeptide(L)'
;MFTNRALTISPKMKIKLDRIDALISEGYTLNKIWGYYPDLKTSSGKSIDIFGGLFRLAGPAGFSWIAFFFPWAVCTQIREWSFFYFLAIFSLFDIILDIFFETSTSITSLLSFLTCYWYACMFPYLRYLAANRDVDEISRTYSILIGLALCLAALIPSFALAFVSNTVVV
;
A
#
# COMPACT_ATOMS: atom_id res chain seq x y z
N MET A 1 13.90 13.14 14.99
CA MET A 1 14.84 14.11 14.39
C MET A 1 15.22 13.58 13.02
N PHE A 2 14.53 14.02 11.97
CA PHE A 2 14.80 13.54 10.61
C PHE A 2 16.13 14.10 10.15
N THR A 3 17.13 13.23 10.02
CA THR A 3 18.46 13.61 9.51
C THR A 3 18.35 14.11 8.07
N ASN A 4 19.10 15.16 7.74
CA ASN A 4 19.09 16.04 6.59
C ASN A 4 19.44 15.40 5.23
N ARG A 5 19.05 14.16 4.92
CA ARG A 5 18.98 13.70 3.54
C ARG A 5 17.67 14.17 2.98
N ALA A 6 17.73 15.15 2.09
CA ALA A 6 16.62 15.84 1.47
C ALA A 6 15.74 14.85 0.69
N LEU A 7 14.95 14.09 1.42
CA LEU A 7 13.79 13.41 0.91
C LEU A 7 12.87 14.50 0.36
N THR A 8 12.50 14.44 -0.89
CA THR A 8 11.53 15.36 -1.50
C THR A 8 10.14 15.11 -0.89
N ILE A 9 10.02 15.36 0.42
CA ILE A 9 8.78 15.24 1.16
C ILE A 9 7.95 16.47 0.84
N SER A 10 6.79 16.27 0.22
CA SER A 10 5.86 17.39 -0.02
C SER A 10 5.37 17.97 1.31
N PRO A 11 5.04 19.28 1.37
CA PRO A 11 4.51 19.90 2.59
C PRO A 11 3.29 19.15 3.17
N LYS A 12 2.41 18.65 2.28
CA LYS A 12 1.24 17.83 2.69
C LYS A 12 1.64 16.50 3.33
N MET A 13 2.70 15.86 2.87
CA MET A 13 3.19 14.62 3.46
C MET A 13 3.89 14.91 4.79
N LYS A 14 4.64 16.01 4.90
CA LYS A 14 5.28 16.42 6.14
C LYS A 14 4.27 16.54 7.28
N ILE A 15 3.13 17.21 7.06
CA ILE A 15 2.06 17.34 8.06
C ILE A 15 1.58 15.96 8.55
N LYS A 16 1.55 14.95 7.67
CA LYS A 16 1.14 13.58 8.05
C LYS A 16 2.18 12.88 8.89
N LEU A 17 3.46 13.05 8.54
CA LEU A 17 4.57 12.50 9.31
C LEU A 17 4.66 13.16 10.69
N ASP A 18 4.49 14.48 10.78
CA ASP A 18 4.46 15.23 12.04
C ASP A 18 3.33 14.74 12.98
N ARG A 19 2.17 14.37 12.41
CA ARG A 19 1.07 13.75 13.19
C ARG A 19 1.44 12.38 13.75
N ILE A 20 2.16 11.57 12.96
CA ILE A 20 2.64 10.26 13.43
C ILE A 20 3.70 10.44 14.51
N ASP A 21 4.61 11.43 14.37
CA ASP A 21 5.59 11.78 15.40
C ASP A 21 4.91 12.20 16.70
N ALA A 22 3.85 13.01 16.63
CA ALA A 22 3.07 13.41 17.80
C ALA A 22 2.47 12.19 18.52
N LEU A 23 1.85 11.27 17.78
CA LEU A 23 1.32 10.02 18.35
C LEU A 23 2.41 9.19 19.04
N ILE A 24 3.58 9.05 18.41
CA ILE A 24 4.70 8.30 18.99
C ILE A 24 5.21 9.00 20.26
N SER A 25 5.26 10.34 20.29
CA SER A 25 5.62 11.10 21.50
C SER A 25 4.62 10.93 22.63
N GLU A 26 3.34 10.66 22.33
CA GLU A 26 2.28 10.30 23.28
C GLU A 26 2.37 8.85 23.78
N GLY A 27 3.37 8.08 23.33
CA GLY A 27 3.59 6.70 23.76
C GLY A 27 2.98 5.63 22.87
N TYR A 28 2.53 5.99 21.65
CA TYR A 28 2.13 4.99 20.66
C TYR A 28 3.35 4.33 20.01
N THR A 29 3.20 3.07 19.61
CA THR A 29 4.23 2.31 18.90
C THR A 29 3.74 1.95 17.50
N LEU A 30 4.57 2.20 16.49
CA LEU A 30 4.30 1.86 15.11
C LEU A 30 5.24 0.75 14.64
N ASN A 31 4.68 -0.40 14.31
CA ASN A 31 5.41 -1.56 13.85
C ASN A 31 4.81 -2.09 12.53
N LYS A 32 5.46 -3.08 11.91
CA LYS A 32 4.89 -3.83 10.80
C LYS A 32 4.48 -5.24 11.25
N ILE A 33 3.24 -5.62 10.97
CA ILE A 33 2.78 -7.02 11.06
C ILE A 33 3.07 -7.70 9.73
N TRP A 34 3.63 -8.92 9.77
CA TRP A 34 4.03 -9.72 8.60
C TRP A 34 4.95 -9.00 7.60
N GLY A 35 5.62 -7.93 8.03
CA GLY A 35 6.57 -7.18 7.20
C GLY A 35 5.95 -6.14 6.24
N TYR A 36 4.62 -6.09 6.11
CA TYR A 36 3.97 -5.19 5.16
C TYR A 36 2.79 -4.36 5.69
N TYR A 37 2.12 -4.80 6.76
CA TYR A 37 0.98 -4.08 7.33
C TYR A 37 1.42 -3.19 8.50
N PRO A 38 1.23 -1.86 8.44
CA PRO A 38 1.54 -0.98 9.57
C PRO A 38 0.51 -1.14 10.68
N ASP A 39 0.98 -1.36 11.89
CA ASP A 39 0.17 -1.52 13.10
C ASP A 39 0.55 -0.45 14.12
N LEU A 40 -0.40 0.42 14.43
CA LEU A 40 -0.25 1.48 15.43
C LEU A 40 -0.91 1.04 16.72
N LYS A 41 -0.12 0.89 17.78
CA LYS A 41 -0.59 0.46 19.11
C LYS A 41 -0.48 1.58 20.12
N THR A 42 -1.46 1.62 21.03
CA THR A 42 -1.39 2.46 22.23
C THR A 42 -0.33 1.95 23.20
N SER A 43 0.04 2.75 24.19
CA SER A 43 0.90 2.33 25.31
C SER A 43 0.35 1.12 26.08
N SER A 44 -0.98 0.90 26.07
CA SER A 44 -1.63 -0.28 26.64
C SER A 44 -1.64 -1.51 25.71
N GLY A 45 -1.03 -1.44 24.51
CA GLY A 45 -0.95 -2.53 23.54
C GLY A 45 -2.18 -2.71 22.64
N LYS A 46 -3.21 -1.86 22.76
CA LYS A 46 -4.40 -1.91 21.92
C LYS A 46 -4.08 -1.34 20.54
N SER A 47 -4.37 -2.09 19.46
CA SER A 47 -4.24 -1.62 18.08
C SER A 47 -5.24 -0.53 17.75
N ILE A 48 -4.81 0.49 17.02
CA ILE A 48 -5.65 1.58 16.52
C ILE A 48 -5.93 1.33 15.04
N ASP A 49 -7.19 1.56 14.65
CA ASP A 49 -7.58 1.48 13.25
C ASP A 49 -6.92 2.60 12.43
N ILE A 50 -5.99 2.20 11.57
CA ILE A 50 -5.28 3.12 10.66
C ILE A 50 -6.17 3.61 9.50
N PHE A 51 -7.35 2.99 9.31
CA PHE A 51 -8.34 3.39 8.30
C PHE A 51 -9.36 4.38 8.84
N GLY A 52 -9.43 4.58 10.17
CA GLY A 52 -10.26 5.59 10.80
C GLY A 52 -11.72 5.18 11.04
N GLY A 53 -12.08 3.89 10.82
CA GLY A 53 -13.43 3.37 11.01
C GLY A 53 -14.41 3.71 9.89
N LEU A 54 -15.65 3.23 10.02
CA LEU A 54 -16.67 3.19 8.95
C LEU A 54 -17.06 4.57 8.39
N PHE A 55 -16.89 5.65 9.15
CA PHE A 55 -17.33 7.01 8.81
C PHE A 55 -16.19 8.01 8.57
N ARG A 56 -14.94 7.56 8.65
CA ARG A 56 -13.77 8.39 8.33
C ARG A 56 -13.03 7.80 7.16
N LEU A 57 -12.71 8.63 6.16
CA LEU A 57 -12.00 8.21 4.95
C LEU A 57 -10.52 7.90 5.20
N ALA A 58 -10.01 8.12 6.42
CA ALA A 58 -8.64 7.80 6.78
C ALA A 58 -8.43 7.87 8.30
N GLY A 59 -7.47 7.08 8.80
CA GLY A 59 -7.03 7.09 10.18
C GLY A 59 -6.26 8.35 10.60
N PRO A 60 -5.60 8.33 11.78
CA PRO A 60 -4.95 9.50 12.37
C PRO A 60 -3.96 10.23 11.46
N ALA A 61 -3.19 9.50 10.63
CA ALA A 61 -2.23 10.11 9.70
C ALA A 61 -2.88 10.69 8.44
N GLY A 62 -4.14 10.35 8.14
CA GLY A 62 -4.88 10.82 6.98
C GLY A 62 -4.56 10.07 5.68
N PHE A 63 -5.32 10.38 4.63
CA PHE A 63 -5.30 9.72 3.33
C PHE A 63 -4.24 10.32 2.37
N SER A 64 -3.55 9.49 1.60
CA SER A 64 -2.55 9.92 0.63
C SER A 64 -3.04 9.80 -0.81
N TRP A 65 -3.47 10.92 -1.42
CA TRP A 65 -3.94 10.95 -2.80
C TRP A 65 -2.89 10.45 -3.82
N ILE A 66 -1.62 10.78 -3.62
CA ILE A 66 -0.57 10.31 -4.52
C ILE A 66 -0.40 8.80 -4.46
N ALA A 67 -0.56 8.20 -3.28
CA ALA A 67 -0.51 6.76 -3.11
C ALA A 67 -1.78 6.06 -3.60
N PHE A 68 -2.90 6.77 -3.69
CA PHE A 68 -4.13 6.27 -4.28
C PHE A 68 -4.03 6.15 -5.81
N PHE A 69 -3.56 7.20 -6.49
CA PHE A 69 -3.47 7.20 -7.95
C PHE A 69 -2.21 6.51 -8.50
N PHE A 70 -1.11 6.53 -7.75
CA PHE A 70 0.19 6.00 -8.17
C PHE A 70 0.82 5.09 -7.09
N PRO A 71 0.07 4.09 -6.56
CA PRO A 71 0.56 3.27 -5.45
C PRO A 71 1.85 2.54 -5.81
N TRP A 72 1.94 2.00 -7.02
CA TRP A 72 3.10 1.29 -7.55
C TRP A 72 4.36 2.16 -7.64
N ALA A 73 4.23 3.46 -7.94
CA ALA A 73 5.37 4.36 -8.03
C ALA A 73 5.89 4.77 -6.65
N VAL A 74 4.97 5.14 -5.74
CA VAL A 74 5.36 5.62 -4.41
C VAL A 74 5.85 4.49 -3.50
N CYS A 75 5.33 3.25 -3.65
CA CYS A 75 5.85 2.11 -2.90
C CYS A 75 7.28 1.75 -3.35
N THR A 76 7.51 1.72 -4.66
CA THR A 76 8.85 1.48 -5.21
C THR A 76 9.84 2.56 -4.79
N GLN A 77 9.42 3.83 -4.75
CA GLN A 77 10.26 4.94 -4.34
C GLN A 77 10.83 4.75 -2.92
N ILE A 78 10.03 4.25 -1.99
CA ILE A 78 10.45 3.99 -0.59
C ILE A 78 10.92 2.55 -0.37
N ARG A 79 11.10 1.77 -1.43
CA ARG A 79 11.45 0.33 -1.39
C ARG A 79 10.51 -0.50 -0.53
N GLU A 80 9.24 -0.20 -0.60
CA GLU A 80 8.18 -0.89 0.11
C GLU A 80 7.36 -1.75 -0.87
N TRP A 81 7.35 -3.06 -0.69
CA TRP A 81 6.79 -4.00 -1.67
C TRP A 81 5.34 -4.43 -1.38
N SER A 82 4.77 -3.95 -0.28
CA SER A 82 3.43 -4.37 0.18
C SER A 82 2.34 -4.19 -0.87
N PHE A 83 2.37 -3.13 -1.69
CA PHE A 83 1.40 -2.91 -2.76
C PHE A 83 1.39 -4.06 -3.77
N PHE A 84 2.56 -4.54 -4.18
CA PHE A 84 2.67 -5.62 -5.19
C PHE A 84 2.20 -6.96 -4.65
N TYR A 85 2.39 -7.24 -3.35
CA TYR A 85 1.82 -8.42 -2.71
C TYR A 85 0.29 -8.35 -2.70
N PHE A 86 -0.30 -7.21 -2.34
CA PHE A 86 -1.75 -7.02 -2.41
C PHE A 86 -2.26 -7.14 -3.84
N LEU A 87 -1.60 -6.52 -4.80
CA LEU A 87 -1.97 -6.60 -6.21
C LEU A 87 -1.98 -8.06 -6.70
N ALA A 88 -0.93 -8.83 -6.41
CA ALA A 88 -0.84 -10.24 -6.80
C ALA A 88 -1.93 -11.09 -6.15
N ILE A 89 -2.15 -10.93 -4.83
CA ILE A 89 -3.17 -11.70 -4.10
C ILE A 89 -4.57 -11.38 -4.62
N PHE A 90 -4.91 -10.10 -4.77
CA PHE A 90 -6.25 -9.70 -5.21
C PHE A 90 -6.50 -10.06 -6.67
N SER A 91 -5.49 -9.97 -7.56
CA SER A 91 -5.65 -10.39 -8.94
C SER A 91 -5.84 -11.91 -9.10
N LEU A 92 -5.16 -12.71 -8.27
CA LEU A 92 -5.41 -14.16 -8.21
C LEU A 92 -6.81 -14.47 -7.67
N PHE A 93 -7.22 -13.78 -6.62
CA PHE A 93 -8.55 -13.95 -6.05
C PHE A 93 -9.65 -13.59 -7.05
N ASP A 94 -9.48 -12.51 -7.80
CA ASP A 94 -10.39 -12.06 -8.85
C ASP A 94 -10.57 -13.14 -9.93
N ILE A 95 -9.49 -13.72 -10.43
CA ILE A 95 -9.57 -14.80 -11.42
C ILE A 95 -10.21 -16.06 -10.86
N ILE A 96 -9.92 -16.42 -9.60
CA ILE A 96 -10.60 -17.55 -8.96
C ILE A 96 -12.10 -17.30 -8.88
N LEU A 97 -12.53 -16.10 -8.50
CA LEU A 97 -13.95 -15.74 -8.50
C LEU A 97 -14.56 -15.81 -9.89
N ASP A 98 -13.84 -15.34 -10.91
CA ASP A 98 -14.33 -15.38 -12.30
C ASP A 98 -14.54 -16.82 -12.80
N ILE A 99 -13.59 -17.70 -12.52
CA ILE A 99 -13.69 -19.13 -12.87
C ILE A 99 -14.88 -19.83 -12.20
N PHE A 100 -15.17 -19.52 -10.93
CA PHE A 100 -16.20 -20.22 -10.17
C PHE A 100 -17.59 -19.57 -10.22
N PHE A 101 -17.65 -18.26 -10.42
CA PHE A 101 -18.89 -17.47 -10.25
C PHE A 101 -19.25 -16.60 -11.45
N GLU A 102 -18.50 -16.68 -12.58
CA GLU A 102 -18.70 -15.81 -13.75
C GLU A 102 -18.82 -14.34 -13.36
N THR A 103 -17.83 -13.86 -12.61
CA THR A 103 -17.87 -12.58 -11.91
C THR A 103 -17.95 -11.40 -12.90
N SER A 104 -18.78 -10.42 -12.62
CA SER A 104 -18.91 -9.25 -13.47
C SER A 104 -17.68 -8.32 -13.35
N THR A 105 -17.35 -7.61 -14.43
CA THR A 105 -16.29 -6.57 -14.50
C THR A 105 -16.43 -5.49 -13.40
N SER A 106 -17.63 -5.32 -12.85
CA SER A 106 -17.89 -4.37 -11.76
C SER A 106 -17.22 -4.76 -10.45
N ILE A 107 -17.13 -6.07 -10.14
CA ILE A 107 -16.48 -6.58 -8.91
C ILE A 107 -14.96 -6.40 -9.02
N THR A 108 -14.36 -6.73 -10.16
CA THR A 108 -12.94 -6.51 -10.44
C THR A 108 -12.55 -5.05 -10.25
N SER A 109 -13.35 -4.13 -10.79
CA SER A 109 -13.10 -2.68 -10.65
C SER A 109 -13.19 -2.24 -9.20
N LEU A 110 -14.15 -2.77 -8.43
CA LEU A 110 -14.30 -2.48 -7.01
C LEU A 110 -13.11 -2.98 -6.20
N LEU A 111 -12.63 -4.21 -6.45
CA LEU A 111 -11.46 -4.77 -5.78
C LEU A 111 -10.20 -3.95 -6.05
N SER A 112 -9.99 -3.54 -7.29
CA SER A 112 -8.86 -2.67 -7.68
C SER A 112 -8.92 -1.32 -6.97
N PHE A 113 -10.10 -0.70 -6.91
CA PHE A 113 -10.32 0.54 -6.19
C PHE A 113 -10.03 0.38 -4.69
N LEU A 114 -10.54 -0.69 -4.06
CA LEU A 114 -10.31 -0.98 -2.65
C LEU A 114 -8.83 -1.21 -2.34
N THR A 115 -8.09 -1.88 -3.24
CA THR A 115 -6.64 -2.08 -3.09
C THR A 115 -5.89 -0.74 -3.05
N CYS A 116 -6.19 0.15 -4.00
CA CYS A 116 -5.59 1.49 -4.05
C CYS A 116 -5.97 2.34 -2.83
N TYR A 117 -7.24 2.27 -2.41
CA TYR A 117 -7.74 2.97 -1.22
C TYR A 117 -7.03 2.50 0.05
N TRP A 118 -6.95 1.19 0.24
CA TRP A 118 -6.29 0.56 1.37
C TRP A 118 -4.83 0.99 1.45
N TYR A 119 -4.12 0.88 0.34
CA TYR A 119 -2.73 1.31 0.27
C TYR A 119 -2.55 2.81 0.56
N ALA A 120 -3.43 3.66 0.06
CA ALA A 120 -3.39 5.10 0.31
C ALA A 120 -3.54 5.49 1.79
N CYS A 121 -4.30 4.71 2.57
CA CYS A 121 -4.42 4.86 4.02
C CYS A 121 -3.16 4.39 4.75
N MET A 122 -2.52 3.31 4.29
CA MET A 122 -1.31 2.74 4.88
C MET A 122 -0.05 3.57 4.57
N PHE A 123 0.00 4.21 3.41
CA PHE A 123 1.20 4.83 2.86
C PHE A 123 1.88 5.86 3.79
N PRO A 124 1.18 6.76 4.50
CA PRO A 124 1.84 7.69 5.43
C PRO A 124 2.65 6.96 6.52
N TYR A 125 2.14 5.86 7.04
CA TYR A 125 2.80 5.04 8.08
C TYR A 125 4.00 4.28 7.51
N LEU A 126 3.85 3.71 6.31
CA LEU A 126 4.95 3.02 5.61
C LEU A 126 6.07 3.99 5.26
N ARG A 127 5.71 5.21 4.82
CA ARG A 127 6.66 6.29 4.55
C ARG A 127 7.41 6.71 5.80
N TYR A 128 6.71 6.83 6.92
CA TYR A 128 7.32 7.13 8.22
C TYR A 128 8.32 6.05 8.63
N LEU A 129 7.94 4.78 8.54
CA LEU A 129 8.83 3.65 8.85
C LEU A 129 10.04 3.59 7.93
N ALA A 130 9.88 3.90 6.64
CA ALA A 130 10.99 3.96 5.69
C ALA A 130 11.97 5.09 6.03
N ALA A 131 11.45 6.28 6.38
CA ALA A 131 12.27 7.42 6.80
C ALA A 131 13.09 7.12 8.07
N ASN A 132 12.49 6.42 9.05
CA ASN A 132 13.17 6.04 10.29
C ASN A 132 14.21 4.92 10.11
N ARG A 133 14.12 4.13 9.03
CA ARG A 133 15.10 3.09 8.68
C ARG A 133 16.25 3.61 7.81
N ASP A 134 16.28 4.91 7.53
CA ASP A 134 17.28 5.54 6.65
C ASP A 134 17.37 4.87 5.27
N VAL A 135 16.22 4.47 4.72
CA VAL A 135 16.11 3.80 3.42
C VAL A 135 16.45 4.79 2.31
N ASP A 136 17.46 4.48 1.48
CA ASP A 136 17.77 5.25 0.29
C ASP A 136 16.63 5.20 -0.70
N GLU A 137 16.02 6.36 -0.99
CA GLU A 137 14.92 6.44 -1.94
C GLU A 137 15.38 6.24 -3.38
N ILE A 138 14.58 5.55 -4.16
CA ILE A 138 14.76 5.44 -5.61
C ILE A 138 14.27 6.75 -6.25
N SER A 139 15.00 7.26 -7.25
CA SER A 139 14.58 8.46 -7.97
C SER A 139 13.20 8.27 -8.62
N ARG A 140 12.43 9.35 -8.79
CA ARG A 140 11.06 9.30 -9.31
C ARG A 140 10.93 8.57 -10.65
N THR A 141 11.83 8.85 -11.58
CA THR A 141 11.80 8.21 -12.91
C THR A 141 12.02 6.72 -12.80
N TYR A 142 13.03 6.29 -12.07
CA TYR A 142 13.30 4.87 -11.88
C TYR A 142 12.20 4.17 -11.08
N SER A 143 11.61 4.83 -10.08
CA SER A 143 10.49 4.25 -9.31
C SER A 143 9.24 4.01 -10.18
N ILE A 144 8.99 4.88 -11.15
CA ILE A 144 7.91 4.69 -12.13
C ILE A 144 8.19 3.48 -13.01
N LEU A 145 9.38 3.38 -13.61
CA LEU A 145 9.73 2.28 -14.52
C LEU A 145 9.75 0.93 -13.80
N ILE A 146 10.42 0.87 -12.65
CA ILE A 146 10.49 -0.35 -11.83
C ILE A 146 9.09 -0.74 -11.32
N GLY A 147 8.32 0.23 -10.85
CA GLY A 147 6.98 -0.01 -10.36
C GLY A 147 6.05 -0.58 -11.43
N LEU A 148 6.08 -0.06 -12.66
CA LEU A 148 5.34 -0.63 -13.79
C LEU A 148 5.78 -2.06 -14.11
N ALA A 149 7.09 -2.31 -14.17
CA ALA A 149 7.62 -3.66 -14.42
C ALA A 149 7.17 -4.65 -13.32
N LEU A 150 7.17 -4.23 -12.05
CA LEU A 150 6.70 -5.05 -10.93
C LEU A 150 5.19 -5.26 -10.95
N CYS A 151 4.38 -4.28 -11.38
CA CYS A 151 2.95 -4.50 -11.61
C CYS A 151 2.71 -5.60 -12.65
N LEU A 152 3.41 -5.53 -13.79
CA LEU A 152 3.30 -6.56 -14.81
C LEU A 152 3.73 -7.93 -14.28
N ALA A 153 4.85 -8.00 -13.54
CA ALA A 153 5.33 -9.24 -12.93
C ALA A 153 4.33 -9.82 -11.91
N ALA A 154 3.70 -8.96 -11.09
CA ALA A 154 2.70 -9.40 -10.11
C ALA A 154 1.42 -9.97 -10.75
N LEU A 155 1.13 -9.63 -11.99
CA LEU A 155 -0.02 -10.15 -12.74
C LEU A 155 0.28 -11.44 -13.52
N ILE A 156 1.55 -11.85 -13.66
CA ILE A 156 1.93 -13.08 -14.40
C ILE A 156 1.18 -14.32 -13.88
N PRO A 157 1.09 -14.60 -12.57
CA PRO A 157 0.39 -15.79 -12.09
C PRO A 157 -1.10 -15.79 -12.49
N SER A 158 -1.73 -14.63 -12.50
CA SER A 158 -3.13 -14.47 -12.89
C SER A 158 -3.33 -14.74 -14.38
N PHE A 159 -2.47 -14.20 -15.24
CA PHE A 159 -2.51 -14.49 -16.67
C PHE A 159 -2.25 -15.97 -16.97
N ALA A 160 -1.30 -16.60 -16.28
CA ALA A 160 -1.04 -18.02 -16.44
C ALA A 160 -2.26 -18.88 -16.05
N LEU A 161 -2.93 -18.56 -14.95
CA LEU A 161 -4.13 -19.27 -14.51
C LEU A 161 -5.28 -19.08 -15.51
N ALA A 162 -5.53 -17.87 -15.97
CA ALA A 162 -6.55 -17.57 -16.98
C ALA A 162 -6.29 -18.31 -18.30
N PHE A 163 -5.03 -18.40 -18.73
CA PHE A 163 -4.67 -19.16 -19.94
C PHE A 163 -4.96 -20.64 -19.78
N VAL A 164 -4.59 -21.25 -18.65
CA VAL A 164 -4.84 -22.68 -18.37
C VAL A 164 -6.34 -22.96 -18.30
N SER A 165 -7.13 -22.13 -17.63
CA SER A 165 -8.59 -22.32 -17.51
C SER A 165 -9.28 -22.30 -18.89
N ASN A 166 -8.89 -21.39 -19.78
CA ASN A 166 -9.44 -21.31 -21.14
C ASN A 166 -9.03 -22.50 -22.05
N THR A 167 -7.90 -23.16 -21.77
CA THR A 167 -7.46 -24.32 -22.55
C THR A 167 -8.08 -25.64 -22.07
N VAL A 168 -8.55 -25.71 -20.83
CA VAL A 168 -9.17 -26.92 -20.26
C VAL A 168 -10.67 -27.02 -20.59
N VAL A 169 -11.32 -25.90 -20.92
CA VAL A 169 -12.77 -25.83 -21.22
C VAL A 169 -13.08 -26.13 -22.70
N VAL A 170 -12.07 -26.31 -23.55
CA VAL A 170 -12.19 -26.75 -24.96
C VAL A 170 -11.98 -28.26 -25.05
#